data_bce4bdc38e4c099e02d6f187ecf1c64e
#
_entry.id   bce4bdc38e4c099e02d6f187ecf1c64e
#
_cell.length_a   1.000
_cell.length_b   1.000
_cell.length_c   1.000
_cell.angle_alpha   90.00
_cell.angle_beta   90.00
_cell.angle_gamma   90.00
#
_symmetry.space_group_name_H-M   'P 1'
#
loop_
_entity.id
_entity.type
_entity.pdbx_description
1 polymer ?
#
loop_
_entity_poly.entity_id
_entity_poly.type
_entity_poly.pdbx_seq_one_letter_code
_entity_poly.pdbx_strand_id
1 'polypeptide(L)'
;MKKFVTACLLSGLAFLTSCKVQKEGLVLMTDDSYKASVVATNKAGIGSPDGLVLRGDKFYLADEGSNSLEVWSKADGLKRVADPGLGFKSPEDLVIDADGNIFFTDDDAGGLWQIDAQGNARLVAGKDKGLISTEGIALAPDGSILVGDGEQHKVFRVTRDGKVSEFLGKESGITKPESMVFDDKGNLYIADNEDNVLYLVDANHELHRLIDRKDSFSPETIFFAKGSLYISDSHNGKLYVYNPNEELKIIAAFGGQLKNVQGVTVDELGNIYLSVQSDLKRNVGQIIEITKDQTVIARK
;
A
#
# COMPACT_ATOMS: atom_id res chain seq x y z
N MET A 1 -22.47 -36.64 -10.69
CA MET A 1 -21.84 -35.33 -10.54
C MET A 1 -22.74 -34.48 -9.65
N LYS A 2 -22.42 -34.39 -8.35
CA LYS A 2 -23.21 -33.64 -7.37
C LYS A 2 -22.56 -32.24 -7.23
N LYS A 3 -23.34 -31.21 -7.55
CA LYS A 3 -22.95 -29.80 -7.31
C LYS A 3 -23.08 -29.54 -5.82
N PHE A 4 -21.97 -29.28 -5.16
CA PHE A 4 -21.98 -28.70 -3.81
C PHE A 4 -22.16 -27.18 -3.95
N VAL A 5 -23.33 -26.70 -3.54
CA VAL A 5 -23.58 -25.29 -3.26
C VAL A 5 -23.26 -25.10 -1.79
N THR A 6 -22.14 -24.48 -1.47
CA THR A 6 -21.83 -24.09 -0.09
C THR A 6 -22.52 -22.77 0.16
N ALA A 7 -23.56 -22.79 0.97
CA ALA A 7 -24.25 -21.58 1.43
C ALA A 7 -23.38 -20.86 2.45
N CYS A 8 -23.03 -19.60 2.18
CA CYS A 8 -22.53 -18.68 3.19
C CYS A 8 -23.70 -18.23 4.06
N LEU A 9 -23.80 -18.79 5.26
CA LEU A 9 -24.67 -18.28 6.31
C LEU A 9 -23.94 -17.19 7.08
N LEU A 10 -24.24 -15.93 6.76
CA LEU A 10 -24.00 -14.78 7.64
C LEU A 10 -25.35 -14.22 8.06
N SER A 11 -25.52 -14.12 9.35
CA SER A 11 -26.72 -13.66 10.03
C SER A 11 -27.06 -12.22 9.64
N GLY A 12 -28.25 -12.03 9.03
CA GLY A 12 -29.05 -10.81 9.05
C GLY A 12 -28.61 -9.68 8.13
N LEU A 13 -28.90 -9.75 6.86
CA LEU A 13 -29.57 -8.85 5.91
C LEU A 13 -29.35 -9.37 4.49
N ALA A 14 -30.41 -9.77 3.84
CA ALA A 14 -30.36 -10.28 2.46
C ALA A 14 -30.24 -9.09 1.49
N PHE A 15 -29.02 -8.82 1.01
CA PHE A 15 -28.80 -8.17 -0.27
C PHE A 15 -28.08 -9.19 -1.17
N LEU A 16 -28.78 -9.72 -2.14
CA LEU A 16 -28.23 -10.56 -3.20
C LEU A 16 -27.40 -9.66 -4.15
N THR A 17 -26.16 -9.40 -3.80
CA THR A 17 -25.19 -8.81 -4.73
C THR A 17 -24.59 -9.93 -5.57
N SER A 18 -24.44 -9.70 -6.87
CA SER A 18 -23.93 -10.68 -7.83
C SER A 18 -22.47 -11.05 -7.53
N CYS A 19 -22.25 -12.25 -7.00
CA CYS A 19 -20.92 -12.81 -6.78
C CYS A 19 -20.30 -13.22 -8.14
N LYS A 20 -19.34 -12.47 -8.66
CA LYS A 20 -18.53 -12.89 -9.81
C LYS A 20 -17.34 -13.71 -9.31
N VAL A 21 -17.45 -15.04 -9.42
CA VAL A 21 -16.33 -15.96 -9.14
C VAL A 21 -15.35 -15.91 -10.31
N GLN A 22 -14.18 -15.35 -10.12
CA GLN A 22 -13.04 -15.57 -11.02
C GLN A 22 -12.33 -16.88 -10.63
N LYS A 23 -11.78 -17.60 -11.63
CA LYS A 23 -11.26 -18.98 -11.47
C LYS A 23 -10.02 -19.10 -10.56
N GLU A 24 -9.38 -18.02 -10.17
CA GLU A 24 -8.10 -18.01 -9.40
C GLU A 24 -8.16 -17.32 -8.04
N GLY A 25 -9.33 -16.90 -7.59
CA GLY A 25 -9.53 -16.24 -6.29
C GLY A 25 -10.90 -15.60 -6.20
N LEU A 26 -11.34 -15.30 -4.99
CA LEU A 26 -12.64 -14.68 -4.75
C LEU A 26 -12.41 -13.18 -4.48
N VAL A 27 -12.85 -12.32 -5.39
CA VAL A 27 -13.03 -10.89 -5.14
C VAL A 27 -14.52 -10.60 -5.09
N LEU A 28 -14.99 -10.19 -3.93
CA LEU A 28 -16.37 -9.76 -3.71
C LEU A 28 -16.41 -8.23 -3.73
N MET A 29 -17.01 -7.67 -4.78
CA MET A 29 -17.31 -6.23 -4.78
C MET A 29 -18.49 -5.98 -3.86
N THR A 30 -18.32 -5.10 -2.87
CA THR A 30 -19.39 -4.71 -1.95
C THR A 30 -20.17 -3.49 -2.47
N ASP A 31 -19.65 -2.82 -3.48
CA ASP A 31 -20.31 -1.77 -4.25
C ASP A 31 -20.40 -2.23 -5.72
N ASP A 32 -21.63 -2.44 -6.23
CA ASP A 32 -21.91 -2.90 -7.59
C ASP A 32 -21.44 -1.91 -8.69
N SER A 33 -21.12 -0.68 -8.31
CA SER A 33 -20.56 0.31 -9.24
C SER A 33 -19.09 0.06 -9.60
N TYR A 34 -18.45 -0.95 -9.02
CA TYR A 34 -17.07 -1.33 -9.29
C TYR A 34 -16.97 -2.76 -9.85
N LYS A 35 -15.91 -2.98 -10.60
CA LYS A 35 -15.50 -4.31 -11.10
C LYS A 35 -14.00 -4.50 -10.91
N ALA A 36 -13.57 -5.73 -10.70
CA ALA A 36 -12.17 -6.11 -10.58
C ALA A 36 -11.69 -6.86 -11.82
N SER A 37 -10.42 -6.63 -12.18
CA SER A 37 -9.71 -7.37 -13.23
C SER A 37 -8.25 -7.60 -12.82
N VAL A 38 -7.63 -8.66 -13.35
CA VAL A 38 -6.22 -8.95 -13.13
C VAL A 38 -5.40 -8.23 -14.21
N VAL A 39 -4.44 -7.40 -13.79
CA VAL A 39 -3.53 -6.66 -14.68
C VAL A 39 -2.31 -7.51 -15.02
N ALA A 40 -1.66 -8.06 -13.99
CA ALA A 40 -0.47 -8.89 -14.12
C ALA A 40 -0.43 -9.95 -13.01
N THR A 41 0.26 -11.06 -13.29
CA THR A 41 0.43 -12.17 -12.34
C THR A 41 1.89 -12.63 -12.33
N ASN A 42 2.20 -13.65 -11.55
CA ASN A 42 3.49 -14.32 -11.56
C ASN A 42 3.92 -14.85 -12.95
N LYS A 43 2.99 -15.06 -13.90
CA LYS A 43 3.34 -15.38 -15.30
C LYS A 43 4.00 -14.20 -16.03
N ALA A 44 3.74 -12.98 -15.59
CA ALA A 44 4.41 -11.77 -16.03
C ALA A 44 5.65 -11.43 -15.19
N GLY A 45 6.02 -12.31 -14.24
CA GLY A 45 7.14 -12.14 -13.34
C GLY A 45 6.80 -11.45 -12.02
N ILE A 46 5.52 -11.05 -11.79
CA ILE A 46 5.13 -10.40 -10.53
C ILE A 46 5.35 -11.38 -9.37
N GLY A 47 6.23 -10.99 -8.45
CA GLY A 47 6.56 -11.75 -7.26
C GLY A 47 5.63 -11.48 -6.09
N SER A 48 6.16 -11.11 -4.95
CA SER A 48 5.42 -10.77 -3.74
C SER A 48 5.57 -9.27 -3.42
N PRO A 49 4.99 -8.37 -4.24
CA PRO A 49 5.15 -6.94 -4.05
C PRO A 49 4.40 -6.48 -2.80
N ASP A 50 5.10 -5.77 -1.94
CA ASP A 50 4.56 -5.04 -0.81
C ASP A 50 4.17 -3.63 -1.26
N GLY A 51 5.12 -2.75 -1.43
CA GLY A 51 4.90 -1.41 -1.96
C GLY A 51 4.52 -1.40 -3.44
N LEU A 52 3.60 -0.49 -3.81
CA LEU A 52 3.11 -0.32 -5.18
C LEU A 52 2.91 1.15 -5.51
N VAL A 53 3.61 1.66 -6.53
CA VAL A 53 3.38 3.00 -7.07
C VAL A 53 3.16 2.95 -8.57
N LEU A 54 2.08 3.57 -9.04
CA LEU A 54 1.84 3.78 -10.48
C LEU A 54 2.31 5.17 -10.91
N ARG A 55 3.15 5.22 -11.95
CA ARG A 55 3.55 6.47 -12.60
C ARG A 55 3.46 6.33 -14.12
N GLY A 56 2.54 7.06 -14.74
CA GLY A 56 2.19 6.86 -16.14
C GLY A 56 1.58 5.48 -16.36
N ASP A 57 2.22 4.66 -17.19
CA ASP A 57 1.83 3.27 -17.49
C ASP A 57 2.69 2.22 -16.79
N LYS A 58 3.54 2.64 -15.84
CA LYS A 58 4.51 1.80 -15.17
C LYS A 58 4.17 1.61 -13.69
N PHE A 59 4.16 0.36 -13.27
CA PHE A 59 4.05 -0.03 -11.87
C PHE A 59 5.45 -0.25 -11.31
N TYR A 60 5.79 0.47 -10.28
CA TYR A 60 7.00 0.31 -9.48
C TYR A 60 6.65 -0.52 -8.26
N LEU A 61 7.45 -1.52 -7.97
CA LEU A 61 7.17 -2.55 -6.99
C LEU A 61 8.35 -2.68 -6.02
N ALA A 62 8.08 -2.63 -4.73
CA ALA A 62 8.98 -3.14 -3.72
C ALA A 62 8.63 -4.62 -3.54
N ASP A 63 9.48 -5.54 -4.01
CA ASP A 63 9.23 -6.97 -3.97
C ASP A 63 10.04 -7.62 -2.84
N GLU A 64 9.39 -7.81 -1.70
CA GLU A 64 9.95 -8.47 -0.52
C GLU A 64 10.40 -9.90 -0.82
N GLY A 65 9.62 -10.64 -1.61
CA GLY A 65 9.93 -12.05 -1.91
C GLY A 65 11.18 -12.25 -2.75
N SER A 66 11.57 -11.27 -3.57
CA SER A 66 12.81 -11.29 -4.36
C SER A 66 13.89 -10.35 -3.82
N ASN A 67 13.57 -9.59 -2.76
CA ASN A 67 14.44 -8.55 -2.20
C ASN A 67 14.90 -7.56 -3.27
N SER A 68 13.98 -7.07 -4.11
CA SER A 68 14.31 -6.21 -5.24
C SER A 68 13.31 -5.09 -5.47
N LEU A 69 13.78 -4.01 -6.08
CA LEU A 69 12.86 -3.05 -6.71
C LEU A 69 12.68 -3.40 -8.17
N GLU A 70 11.45 -3.40 -8.61
CA GLU A 70 11.06 -3.78 -9.96
C GLU A 70 10.17 -2.72 -10.59
N VAL A 71 10.16 -2.68 -11.90
CA VAL A 71 9.20 -1.90 -12.69
C VAL A 71 8.56 -2.82 -13.72
N TRP A 72 7.24 -2.78 -13.76
CA TRP A 72 6.47 -3.53 -14.75
C TRP A 72 5.59 -2.59 -15.57
N SER A 73 5.53 -2.84 -16.88
CA SER A 73 4.49 -2.29 -17.76
C SER A 73 4.02 -3.35 -18.74
N LYS A 74 2.83 -3.14 -19.30
CA LYS A 74 2.30 -4.06 -20.30
C LYS A 74 3.15 -4.08 -21.59
N ALA A 75 3.79 -2.97 -21.90
CA ALA A 75 4.62 -2.83 -23.10
C ALA A 75 6.01 -3.46 -22.94
N ASP A 76 6.64 -3.26 -21.79
CA ASP A 76 8.04 -3.63 -21.54
C ASP A 76 8.23 -4.93 -20.77
N GLY A 77 7.18 -5.45 -20.11
CA GLY A 77 7.26 -6.53 -19.13
C GLY A 77 7.93 -6.08 -17.83
N LEU A 78 8.39 -7.04 -17.04
CA LEU A 78 9.08 -6.79 -15.78
C LEU A 78 10.56 -6.51 -15.99
N LYS A 79 11.07 -5.49 -15.32
CA LYS A 79 12.49 -5.13 -15.28
C LYS A 79 12.89 -4.87 -13.84
N ARG A 80 14.02 -5.41 -13.43
CA ARG A 80 14.63 -5.12 -12.12
C ARG A 80 15.31 -3.74 -12.19
N VAL A 81 15.03 -2.90 -11.20
CA VAL A 81 15.58 -1.54 -11.07
C VAL A 81 16.73 -1.55 -10.07
N ALA A 82 16.59 -2.32 -8.99
CA ALA A 82 17.65 -2.54 -8.01
C ALA A 82 17.55 -3.95 -7.42
N ASP A 83 18.66 -4.51 -7.01
CA ASP A 83 18.78 -5.86 -6.47
C ASP A 83 19.55 -5.87 -5.12
N PRO A 84 19.48 -6.98 -4.36
CA PRO A 84 20.11 -7.09 -3.04
C PRO A 84 21.62 -6.94 -3.03
N GLY A 85 22.28 -6.98 -4.18
CA GLY A 85 23.72 -6.71 -4.30
C GLY A 85 24.12 -5.31 -3.86
N LEU A 86 23.16 -4.39 -3.75
CA LEU A 86 23.35 -3.03 -3.22
C LEU A 86 23.38 -2.96 -1.69
N GLY A 87 22.91 -4.01 -0.99
CA GLY A 87 22.98 -4.14 0.46
C GLY A 87 21.65 -4.03 1.21
N PHE A 88 20.53 -3.66 0.54
CA PHE A 88 19.19 -3.77 1.13
C PHE A 88 18.68 -5.21 1.14
N LYS A 89 17.67 -5.51 1.95
CA LYS A 89 17.23 -6.89 2.20
C LYS A 89 15.74 -7.11 2.09
N SER A 90 14.94 -6.16 2.55
CA SER A 90 13.48 -6.26 2.55
C SER A 90 12.90 -4.89 2.19
N PRO A 91 12.80 -4.59 0.87
CA PRO A 91 12.18 -3.34 0.45
C PRO A 91 10.68 -3.38 0.72
N GLU A 92 10.18 -2.43 1.52
CA GLU A 92 8.80 -2.38 1.99
C GLU A 92 7.94 -1.43 1.14
N ASP A 93 8.08 -0.14 1.37
CA ASP A 93 7.27 0.88 0.71
C ASP A 93 8.14 1.85 -0.09
N LEU A 94 7.56 2.52 -1.08
CA LEU A 94 8.29 3.41 -1.97
C LEU A 94 7.49 4.64 -2.36
N VAL A 95 8.22 5.72 -2.62
CA VAL A 95 7.68 6.96 -3.20
C VAL A 95 8.56 7.42 -4.36
N ILE A 96 7.97 8.12 -5.34
CA ILE A 96 8.67 8.67 -6.49
C ILE A 96 8.45 10.18 -6.52
N ASP A 97 9.55 10.95 -6.48
CA ASP A 97 9.45 12.40 -6.53
C ASP A 97 9.19 12.94 -7.97
N ALA A 98 9.00 14.25 -8.07
CA ALA A 98 8.74 14.91 -9.36
C ALA A 98 9.87 14.73 -10.38
N ASP A 99 11.12 14.65 -9.89
CA ASP A 99 12.33 14.49 -10.71
C ASP A 99 12.54 13.04 -11.17
N GLY A 100 11.76 12.08 -10.66
CA GLY A 100 11.84 10.67 -10.99
C GLY A 100 12.77 9.87 -10.09
N ASN A 101 13.23 10.44 -8.98
CA ASN A 101 13.97 9.68 -7.99
C ASN A 101 13.00 8.79 -7.21
N ILE A 102 13.39 7.54 -7.01
CA ILE A 102 12.67 6.56 -6.19
C ILE A 102 13.31 6.55 -4.82
N PHE A 103 12.51 6.68 -3.78
CA PHE A 103 12.92 6.46 -2.40
C PHE A 103 12.16 5.26 -1.86
N PHE A 104 12.83 4.39 -1.12
CA PHE A 104 12.23 3.21 -0.53
C PHE A 104 12.81 2.88 0.83
N THR A 105 12.02 2.23 1.65
CA THR A 105 12.37 1.73 2.97
C THR A 105 12.84 0.29 2.89
N ASP A 106 13.59 -0.14 3.91
CA ASP A 106 14.15 -1.49 4.03
C ASP A 106 14.01 -1.94 5.48
N ASP A 107 13.09 -2.84 5.75
CA ASP A 107 12.80 -3.29 7.11
C ASP A 107 13.97 -4.06 7.72
N ASP A 108 14.47 -5.09 7.07
CA ASP A 108 15.49 -5.99 7.62
C ASP A 108 16.87 -5.32 7.77
N ALA A 109 17.32 -4.59 6.77
CA ALA A 109 18.60 -3.89 6.85
C ALA A 109 18.50 -2.57 7.62
N GLY A 110 17.32 -2.00 7.67
CA GLY A 110 17.01 -0.69 8.26
C GLY A 110 17.59 0.45 7.45
N GLY A 111 16.74 1.27 6.84
CA GLY A 111 17.24 2.41 6.11
C GLY A 111 16.30 3.00 5.08
N LEU A 112 16.66 4.21 4.66
CA LEU A 112 16.08 4.90 3.52
C LEU A 112 17.08 4.84 2.37
N TRP A 113 16.65 4.31 1.26
CA TRP A 113 17.43 4.20 0.03
C TRP A 113 16.88 5.15 -1.04
N GLN A 114 17.75 5.52 -1.98
CA GLN A 114 17.38 6.29 -3.16
C GLN A 114 17.94 5.63 -4.42
N ILE A 115 17.12 5.61 -5.48
CA ILE A 115 17.56 5.39 -6.85
C ILE A 115 17.28 6.68 -7.61
N ASP A 116 18.31 7.30 -8.16
CA ASP A 116 18.13 8.53 -8.94
C ASP A 116 17.51 8.25 -10.33
N ALA A 117 17.09 9.30 -11.03
CA ALA A 117 16.49 9.18 -12.37
C ALA A 117 17.44 8.56 -13.42
N GLN A 118 18.75 8.46 -13.13
CA GLN A 118 19.76 7.82 -13.96
C GLN A 118 19.98 6.35 -13.58
N GLY A 119 19.32 5.87 -12.51
CA GLY A 119 19.43 4.49 -12.02
C GLY A 119 20.57 4.25 -11.02
N ASN A 120 21.21 5.31 -10.49
CA ASN A 120 22.23 5.16 -9.47
C ASN A 120 21.57 5.01 -8.10
N ALA A 121 21.93 3.95 -7.38
CA ALA A 121 21.42 3.65 -6.05
C ALA A 121 22.37 4.10 -4.95
N ARG A 122 21.82 4.60 -3.83
CA ARG A 122 22.58 4.93 -2.62
C ARG A 122 21.74 4.76 -1.36
N LEU A 123 22.38 4.42 -0.26
CA LEU A 123 21.79 4.54 1.07
C LEU A 123 21.80 6.03 1.47
N VAL A 124 20.62 6.57 1.76
CA VAL A 124 20.47 7.97 2.22
C VAL A 124 20.74 8.07 3.72
N ALA A 125 20.11 7.17 4.49
CA ALA A 125 20.30 7.04 5.93
C ALA A 125 20.03 5.59 6.34
N GLY A 126 20.77 5.07 7.29
CA GLY A 126 20.67 3.71 7.77
C GLY A 126 20.82 3.58 9.28
N LYS A 127 21.16 2.38 9.74
CA LYS A 127 21.36 2.08 11.17
C LYS A 127 22.43 2.95 11.85
N ASP A 128 23.42 3.36 11.12
CA ASP A 128 24.45 4.32 11.58
C ASP A 128 23.91 5.70 11.94
N LYS A 129 22.72 6.04 11.42
CA LYS A 129 21.98 7.28 11.69
C LYS A 129 20.72 7.08 12.51
N GLY A 130 20.50 5.86 13.01
CA GLY A 130 19.43 5.54 13.94
C GLY A 130 18.13 5.02 13.32
N LEU A 131 18.11 4.65 12.03
CA LEU A 131 17.00 3.93 11.44
C LEU A 131 17.21 2.41 11.62
N ILE A 132 16.22 1.68 12.16
CA ILE A 132 16.39 0.28 12.57
C ILE A 132 15.52 -0.67 11.74
N SER A 133 14.20 -0.46 11.70
CA SER A 133 13.20 -1.27 11.02
C SER A 133 12.25 -0.32 10.31
N THR A 134 12.58 -0.01 9.05
CA THR A 134 11.90 1.07 8.33
C THR A 134 10.81 0.52 7.42
N GLU A 135 9.60 0.93 7.69
CA GLU A 135 8.35 0.49 7.07
C GLU A 135 7.80 1.58 6.12
N GLY A 136 6.80 2.32 6.57
CA GLY A 136 6.14 3.34 5.78
C GLY A 136 7.01 4.52 5.37
N ILE A 137 6.67 5.12 4.24
CA ILE A 137 7.38 6.26 3.67
C ILE A 137 6.40 7.32 3.16
N ALA A 138 6.74 8.60 3.32
CA ALA A 138 6.01 9.69 2.67
C ALA A 138 6.93 10.80 2.19
N LEU A 139 6.62 11.36 1.03
CA LEU A 139 7.28 12.56 0.53
C LEU A 139 6.62 13.80 1.15
N ALA A 140 7.34 14.50 2.01
CA ALA A 140 6.81 15.69 2.66
C ALA A 140 6.77 16.89 1.71
N PRO A 141 5.87 17.86 1.93
CA PRO A 141 5.75 19.06 1.08
C PRO A 141 7.02 19.92 1.01
N ASP A 142 7.88 19.86 2.02
CA ASP A 142 9.18 20.56 2.05
C ASP A 142 10.29 19.81 1.31
N GLY A 143 9.96 18.67 0.70
CA GLY A 143 10.89 17.81 -0.04
C GLY A 143 11.72 16.86 0.82
N SER A 144 11.58 16.88 2.14
CA SER A 144 12.11 15.84 3.02
C SER A 144 11.29 14.53 2.89
N ILE A 145 11.80 13.46 3.45
CA ILE A 145 11.13 12.16 3.46
C ILE A 145 10.78 11.80 4.91
N LEU A 146 9.53 11.44 5.17
CA LEU A 146 9.15 10.82 6.42
C LEU A 146 9.32 9.31 6.30
N VAL A 147 9.86 8.71 7.34
CA VAL A 147 10.15 7.27 7.43
C VAL A 147 9.58 6.76 8.74
N GLY A 148 8.68 5.78 8.64
CA GLY A 148 8.18 5.04 9.79
C GLY A 148 9.20 3.99 10.23
N ASP A 149 9.37 3.83 11.54
CA ASP A 149 10.23 2.81 12.13
C ASP A 149 9.42 2.03 13.17
N GLY A 150 9.04 0.81 12.81
CA GLY A 150 8.15 -0.04 13.61
C GLY A 150 8.81 -0.52 14.90
N GLU A 151 10.10 -0.86 14.88
CA GLU A 151 10.81 -1.31 16.09
C GLU A 151 11.00 -0.18 17.12
N GLN A 152 11.17 1.04 16.65
CA GLN A 152 11.34 2.20 17.53
C GLN A 152 10.02 2.88 17.91
N HIS A 153 8.91 2.55 17.27
CA HIS A 153 7.60 3.21 17.43
C HIS A 153 7.71 4.72 17.17
N LYS A 154 8.27 5.08 16.02
CA LYS A 154 8.59 6.46 15.67
C LYS A 154 8.34 6.76 14.20
N VAL A 155 8.22 8.04 13.90
CA VAL A 155 8.39 8.56 12.55
C VAL A 155 9.58 9.50 12.55
N PHE A 156 10.50 9.28 11.63
CA PHE A 156 11.65 10.13 11.41
C PHE A 156 11.46 11.03 10.19
N ARG A 157 12.04 12.21 10.24
CA ARG A 157 12.23 13.09 9.08
C ARG A 157 13.66 12.93 8.59
N VAL A 158 13.82 12.62 7.31
CA VAL A 158 15.12 12.45 6.65
C VAL A 158 15.23 13.47 5.53
N THR A 159 16.28 14.31 5.57
CA THR A 159 16.57 15.24 4.48
C THR A 159 17.27 14.55 3.32
N ARG A 160 17.27 15.16 2.14
CA ARG A 160 17.89 14.60 0.93
C ARG A 160 19.40 14.33 1.07
N ASP A 161 20.08 15.06 1.94
CA ASP A 161 21.49 14.86 2.28
C ASP A 161 21.70 13.84 3.42
N GLY A 162 20.61 13.22 3.91
CA GLY A 162 20.65 12.14 4.87
C GLY A 162 20.78 12.55 6.34
N LYS A 163 20.39 13.78 6.69
CA LYS A 163 20.23 14.16 8.10
C LYS A 163 18.91 13.59 8.63
N VAL A 164 18.98 12.85 9.74
CA VAL A 164 17.82 12.25 10.42
C VAL A 164 17.45 13.09 11.64
N SER A 165 16.16 13.29 11.84
CA SER A 165 15.59 13.90 13.05
C SER A 165 14.25 13.24 13.37
N GLU A 166 13.89 13.19 14.65
CA GLU A 166 12.57 12.67 15.06
C GLU A 166 11.46 13.62 14.59
N PHE A 167 10.40 13.08 14.03
CA PHE A 167 9.18 13.79 13.64
C PHE A 167 8.04 13.48 14.60
N LEU A 168 7.80 12.20 14.91
CA LEU A 168 6.91 11.73 15.97
C LEU A 168 7.71 10.75 16.84
N GLY A 169 7.76 11.00 18.13
CA GLY A 169 8.40 10.12 19.09
C GLY A 169 7.45 9.04 19.62
N LYS A 170 8.00 8.09 20.35
CA LYS A 170 7.24 7.00 20.99
C LYS A 170 6.13 7.51 21.92
N GLU A 171 6.29 8.68 22.53
CA GLU A 171 5.30 9.32 23.41
C GLU A 171 4.03 9.76 22.67
N SER A 172 4.05 9.85 21.35
CA SER A 172 2.86 10.13 20.55
C SER A 172 1.83 8.98 20.60
N GLY A 173 2.28 7.78 20.97
CA GLY A 173 1.45 6.58 21.04
C GLY A 173 1.36 5.80 19.72
N ILE A 174 2.16 6.18 18.72
CA ILE A 174 2.29 5.39 17.49
C ILE A 174 3.02 4.08 17.78
N THR A 175 2.62 2.99 17.13
CA THR A 175 3.23 1.66 17.33
C THR A 175 3.97 1.20 16.08
N LYS A 176 3.30 0.93 14.98
CA LYS A 176 3.92 0.53 13.72
C LYS A 176 3.40 1.39 12.57
N PRO A 177 4.10 2.50 12.24
CA PRO A 177 3.71 3.39 11.14
C PRO A 177 4.02 2.72 9.78
N GLU A 178 3.08 1.89 9.32
CA GLU A 178 3.19 1.02 8.16
C GLU A 178 3.15 1.75 6.83
N SER A 179 2.30 2.77 6.75
CA SER A 179 2.20 3.60 5.56
C SER A 179 1.79 5.02 5.91
N MET A 180 2.25 5.97 5.11
CA MET A 180 2.00 7.40 5.34
C MET A 180 1.69 8.13 4.04
N VAL A 181 0.76 9.10 4.08
CA VAL A 181 0.45 9.93 2.92
C VAL A 181 0.00 11.32 3.32
N PHE A 182 0.39 12.32 2.54
CA PHE A 182 -0.16 13.68 2.65
C PHE A 182 -1.37 13.85 1.74
N ASP A 183 -2.39 14.56 2.23
CA ASP A 183 -3.47 15.06 1.38
C ASP A 183 -3.08 16.36 0.67
N ASP A 184 -3.97 16.86 -0.22
CA ASP A 184 -3.76 18.10 -0.97
C ASP A 184 -3.72 19.37 -0.09
N LYS A 185 -4.10 19.26 1.18
CA LYS A 185 -4.08 20.35 2.17
C LYS A 185 -2.84 20.30 3.06
N GLY A 186 -2.01 19.26 2.91
CA GLY A 186 -0.81 19.03 3.72
C GLY A 186 -1.09 18.33 5.05
N ASN A 187 -2.27 17.76 5.27
CA ASN A 187 -2.51 16.88 6.41
C ASN A 187 -1.82 15.55 6.16
N LEU A 188 -1.14 15.03 7.19
CA LEU A 188 -0.51 13.72 7.14
C LEU A 188 -1.44 12.65 7.73
N TYR A 189 -1.65 11.58 6.99
CA TYR A 189 -2.32 10.37 7.48
C TYR A 189 -1.30 9.27 7.68
N ILE A 190 -1.49 8.45 8.73
CA ILE A 190 -0.61 7.33 9.07
C ILE A 190 -1.48 6.08 9.31
N ALA A 191 -1.17 5.01 8.60
CA ALA A 191 -1.69 3.68 8.87
C ALA A 191 -0.80 3.02 9.92
N ASP A 192 -1.40 2.56 11.01
CA ASP A 192 -0.75 1.81 12.07
C ASP A 192 -1.44 0.44 12.19
N ASN A 193 -0.82 -0.59 11.63
CA ASN A 193 -1.45 -1.89 11.55
C ASN A 193 -1.31 -2.72 12.83
N GLU A 194 -0.37 -2.42 13.70
CA GLU A 194 -0.24 -3.06 15.01
C GLU A 194 -1.32 -2.56 15.98
N ASP A 195 -1.58 -1.25 15.99
CA ASP A 195 -2.64 -0.65 16.82
C ASP A 195 -4.02 -0.67 16.12
N ASN A 196 -4.07 -1.06 14.84
CA ASN A 196 -5.28 -1.14 14.01
C ASN A 196 -5.99 0.23 13.85
N VAL A 197 -5.21 1.26 13.60
CA VAL A 197 -5.66 2.65 13.59
C VAL A 197 -5.23 3.37 12.33
N LEU A 198 -6.12 4.22 11.83
CA LEU A 198 -5.75 5.30 10.93
C LEU A 198 -5.65 6.60 11.74
N TYR A 199 -4.48 7.21 11.71
CA TYR A 199 -4.23 8.50 12.37
C TYR A 199 -4.24 9.66 11.38
N LEU A 200 -4.58 10.85 11.89
CA LEU A 200 -4.32 12.15 11.30
C LEU A 200 -3.29 12.88 12.18
N VAL A 201 -2.26 13.40 11.58
CA VAL A 201 -1.32 14.32 12.24
C VAL A 201 -1.70 15.74 11.84
N ASP A 202 -2.03 16.56 12.82
CA ASP A 202 -2.41 17.94 12.59
C ASP A 202 -1.18 18.87 12.39
N ALA A 203 -1.43 20.16 12.16
CA ALA A 203 -0.38 21.16 11.96
C ALA A 203 0.50 21.40 13.21
N ASN A 204 0.06 20.96 14.40
CA ASN A 204 0.86 21.02 15.64
C ASN A 204 1.64 19.74 15.90
N HIS A 205 1.60 18.78 14.97
CA HIS A 205 2.14 17.43 15.08
C HIS A 205 1.45 16.57 16.15
N GLU A 206 0.18 16.89 16.48
CA GLU A 206 -0.62 16.06 17.37
C GLU A 206 -1.30 14.94 16.60
N LEU A 207 -1.31 13.74 17.20
CA LEU A 207 -1.84 12.53 16.60
C LEU A 207 -3.31 12.36 17.00
N HIS A 208 -4.20 12.32 16.00
CA HIS A 208 -5.64 12.11 16.19
C HIS A 208 -6.06 10.76 15.61
N ARG A 209 -6.70 9.91 16.44
CA ARG A 209 -7.26 8.62 15.99
C ARG A 209 -8.52 8.87 15.16
N LEU A 210 -8.45 8.67 13.85
CA LEU A 210 -9.61 8.84 12.96
C LEU A 210 -10.48 7.59 12.87
N ILE A 211 -9.84 6.42 12.72
CA ILE A 211 -10.49 5.13 12.62
C ILE A 211 -9.78 4.21 13.59
N ASP A 212 -10.53 3.67 14.54
CA ASP A 212 -10.06 2.73 15.56
C ASP A 212 -11.06 1.56 15.62
N ARG A 213 -10.70 0.43 15.00
CA ARG A 213 -11.56 -0.76 14.90
C ARG A 213 -10.76 -2.04 15.17
N LYS A 214 -10.32 -2.21 16.40
CA LYS A 214 -9.35 -3.19 16.89
C LYS A 214 -9.43 -4.61 16.30
N ASP A 215 -10.59 -5.13 15.94
CA ASP A 215 -10.73 -6.53 15.50
C ASP A 215 -11.14 -6.66 14.02
N SER A 216 -11.30 -5.56 13.29
CA SER A 216 -11.88 -5.59 11.94
C SER A 216 -11.22 -4.65 10.94
N PHE A 217 -10.12 -4.04 11.32
CA PHE A 217 -9.38 -3.08 10.53
C PHE A 217 -7.88 -3.23 10.84
N SER A 218 -7.06 -3.46 9.82
CA SER A 218 -5.61 -3.54 9.92
C SER A 218 -5.03 -2.86 8.68
N PRO A 219 -4.93 -1.51 8.73
CA PRO A 219 -4.53 -0.74 7.57
C PRO A 219 -3.07 -1.03 7.25
N GLU A 220 -2.82 -1.42 6.01
CA GLU A 220 -1.49 -1.72 5.49
C GLU A 220 -0.95 -0.50 4.73
N THR A 221 -1.38 -0.32 3.52
CA THR A 221 -1.00 0.82 2.70
C THR A 221 -2.15 1.79 2.55
N ILE A 222 -1.83 3.09 2.56
CA ILE A 222 -2.78 4.17 2.32
C ILE A 222 -2.34 5.03 1.15
N PHE A 223 -3.28 5.41 0.31
CA PHE A 223 -3.05 6.30 -0.84
C PHE A 223 -4.11 7.39 -0.89
N PHE A 224 -3.70 8.64 -1.04
CA PHE A 224 -4.63 9.76 -1.16
C PHE A 224 -4.80 10.14 -2.64
N ALA A 225 -6.04 10.13 -3.10
CA ALA A 225 -6.40 10.63 -4.43
C ALA A 225 -7.82 11.16 -4.45
N LYS A 226 -8.05 12.23 -5.20
CA LYS A 226 -9.40 12.78 -5.46
C LYS A 226 -10.20 13.06 -4.19
N GLY A 227 -9.52 13.54 -3.14
CA GLY A 227 -10.15 13.90 -1.87
C GLY A 227 -10.52 12.72 -0.98
N SER A 228 -10.05 11.52 -1.29
CA SER A 228 -10.30 10.30 -0.51
C SER A 228 -9.03 9.52 -0.24
N LEU A 229 -8.99 8.82 0.89
CA LEU A 229 -8.01 7.80 1.18
C LEU A 229 -8.51 6.44 0.71
N TYR A 230 -7.65 5.73 0.02
CA TYR A 230 -7.79 4.32 -0.34
C TYR A 230 -6.89 3.53 0.60
N ILE A 231 -7.44 2.50 1.25
CA ILE A 231 -6.78 1.80 2.34
C ILE A 231 -6.84 0.31 2.07
N SER A 232 -5.70 -0.34 1.90
CA SER A 232 -5.61 -1.79 1.89
C SER A 232 -5.56 -2.32 3.32
N ASP A 233 -6.06 -3.53 3.50
CA ASP A 233 -6.09 -4.24 4.78
C ASP A 233 -5.64 -5.68 4.51
N SER A 234 -4.38 -5.96 4.76
CA SER A 234 -3.74 -7.23 4.49
C SER A 234 -4.28 -8.35 5.36
N HIS A 235 -4.57 -8.05 6.61
CA HIS A 235 -5.03 -9.05 7.59
C HIS A 235 -6.47 -9.53 7.30
N ASN A 236 -7.37 -8.60 6.96
CA ASN A 236 -8.79 -8.91 6.70
C ASN A 236 -9.11 -9.06 5.22
N GLY A 237 -8.16 -8.81 4.33
CA GLY A 237 -8.33 -8.88 2.88
C GLY A 237 -9.40 -7.92 2.38
N LYS A 238 -9.26 -6.63 2.66
CA LYS A 238 -10.25 -5.62 2.28
C LYS A 238 -9.61 -4.41 1.62
N LEU A 239 -10.39 -3.75 0.79
CA LEU A 239 -10.11 -2.42 0.30
C LEU A 239 -11.17 -1.47 0.80
N TYR A 240 -10.74 -0.43 1.50
CA TYR A 240 -11.61 0.63 1.99
C TYR A 240 -11.39 1.92 1.21
N VAL A 241 -12.44 2.75 1.21
CA VAL A 241 -12.37 4.18 0.87
C VAL A 241 -12.84 4.99 2.07
N TYR A 242 -12.04 5.95 2.45
CA TYR A 242 -12.37 6.92 3.49
C TYR A 242 -12.34 8.32 2.90
N ASN A 243 -13.47 9.02 3.02
CA ASN A 243 -13.56 10.44 2.75
C ASN A 243 -13.75 11.15 4.11
N PRO A 244 -12.97 12.18 4.45
CA PRO A 244 -13.09 12.89 5.73
C PRO A 244 -14.49 13.42 6.06
N ASN A 245 -15.37 13.57 5.07
CA ASN A 245 -16.76 14.02 5.26
C ASN A 245 -17.79 12.87 5.18
N GLU A 246 -17.33 11.62 5.06
CA GLU A 246 -18.19 10.44 4.90
C GLU A 246 -17.73 9.31 5.82
N GLU A 247 -18.54 8.25 5.91
CA GLU A 247 -18.14 7.04 6.63
C GLU A 247 -17.11 6.22 5.85
N LEU A 248 -16.30 5.43 6.58
CA LEU A 248 -15.44 4.42 6.01
C LEU A 248 -16.27 3.36 5.28
N LYS A 249 -16.02 3.18 3.97
CA LYS A 249 -16.72 2.22 3.12
C LYS A 249 -15.78 1.10 2.70
N ILE A 250 -16.26 -0.15 2.73
CA ILE A 250 -15.60 -1.28 2.08
C ILE A 250 -16.07 -1.31 0.64
N ILE A 251 -15.16 -1.33 -0.33
CA ILE A 251 -15.51 -1.44 -1.75
C ILE A 251 -15.18 -2.81 -2.35
N ALA A 252 -14.22 -3.52 -1.76
CA ALA A 252 -13.91 -4.88 -2.14
C ALA A 252 -13.48 -5.73 -0.94
N ALA A 253 -13.79 -7.03 -0.99
CA ALA A 253 -13.29 -8.03 -0.06
C ALA A 253 -12.64 -9.18 -0.84
N PHE A 254 -11.48 -9.60 -0.39
CA PHE A 254 -10.62 -10.60 -1.02
C PHE A 254 -10.57 -11.86 -0.18
N GLY A 255 -10.66 -13.02 -0.81
CA GLY A 255 -10.67 -14.31 -0.14
C GLY A 255 -9.67 -15.31 -0.72
N GLY A 256 -9.41 -16.37 0.04
CA GLY A 256 -8.48 -17.42 -0.37
C GLY A 256 -7.05 -16.89 -0.54
N GLN A 257 -6.43 -17.19 -1.67
CA GLN A 257 -5.06 -16.75 -1.99
C GLN A 257 -4.94 -15.24 -2.28
N LEU A 258 -6.05 -14.51 -2.42
CA LEU A 258 -6.05 -13.06 -2.65
C LEU A 258 -6.22 -12.25 -1.37
N LYS A 259 -6.24 -12.87 -0.21
CA LYS A 259 -6.52 -12.21 1.05
C LYS A 259 -5.42 -11.20 1.45
N ASN A 260 -4.17 -11.49 1.13
CA ASN A 260 -3.04 -10.65 1.50
C ASN A 260 -2.87 -9.48 0.53
N VAL A 261 -3.68 -8.43 0.74
CA VAL A 261 -3.71 -7.20 -0.06
C VAL A 261 -2.77 -6.20 0.57
N GLN A 262 -1.70 -5.86 -0.15
CA GLN A 262 -0.63 -4.99 0.35
C GLN A 262 -0.76 -3.56 -0.20
N GLY A 263 0.04 -3.21 -1.20
CA GLY A 263 0.07 -1.87 -1.76
C GLY A 263 -1.22 -1.45 -2.45
N VAL A 264 -1.53 -0.17 -2.39
CA VAL A 264 -2.62 0.46 -3.11
C VAL A 264 -2.15 1.74 -3.80
N THR A 265 -2.57 1.94 -5.05
CA THR A 265 -2.34 3.18 -5.80
C THR A 265 -3.54 3.49 -6.69
N VAL A 266 -3.69 4.75 -7.12
CA VAL A 266 -4.84 5.20 -7.92
C VAL A 266 -4.35 6.05 -9.06
N ASP A 267 -4.87 5.80 -10.28
CA ASP A 267 -4.53 6.60 -11.45
C ASP A 267 -5.35 7.90 -11.56
N GLU A 268 -5.00 8.72 -12.56
CA GLU A 268 -5.69 9.98 -12.84
C GLU A 268 -7.17 9.82 -13.22
N LEU A 269 -7.57 8.63 -13.70
CA LEU A 269 -8.96 8.31 -14.03
C LEU A 269 -9.76 7.85 -12.82
N GLY A 270 -9.07 7.50 -11.71
CA GLY A 270 -9.67 6.97 -10.49
C GLY A 270 -9.79 5.44 -10.50
N ASN A 271 -9.05 4.76 -11.37
CA ASN A 271 -8.89 3.32 -11.29
C ASN A 271 -7.92 3.01 -10.15
N ILE A 272 -8.24 2.00 -9.36
CA ILE A 272 -7.49 1.60 -8.16
C ILE A 272 -6.70 0.34 -8.53
N TYR A 273 -5.44 0.31 -8.16
CA TYR A 273 -4.56 -0.82 -8.36
C TYR A 273 -4.05 -1.32 -7.02
N LEU A 274 -4.02 -2.64 -6.87
CA LEU A 274 -3.61 -3.32 -5.65
C LEU A 274 -2.52 -4.32 -5.97
N SER A 275 -1.47 -4.36 -5.15
CA SER A 275 -0.59 -5.51 -5.07
C SER A 275 -1.19 -6.56 -4.14
N VAL A 276 -1.06 -7.83 -4.51
CA VAL A 276 -1.55 -8.95 -3.72
C VAL A 276 -0.47 -10.01 -3.67
N GLN A 277 -0.04 -10.34 -2.46
CA GLN A 277 0.86 -11.45 -2.20
C GLN A 277 0.04 -12.73 -2.06
N SER A 278 0.14 -13.62 -3.04
CA SER A 278 -0.63 -14.87 -3.04
C SER A 278 0.12 -16.03 -2.35
N ASP A 279 1.43 -16.03 -2.42
CA ASP A 279 2.30 -17.01 -1.74
C ASP A 279 3.73 -16.41 -1.60
N LEU A 280 4.01 -15.80 -0.46
CA LEU A 280 5.30 -15.18 -0.17
C LEU A 280 6.47 -16.18 -0.28
N LYS A 281 6.30 -17.41 0.22
CA LYS A 281 7.36 -18.45 0.18
C LYS A 281 7.74 -18.87 -1.23
N ARG A 282 6.81 -18.74 -2.19
CA ARG A 282 7.03 -19.06 -3.61
C ARG A 282 7.26 -17.82 -4.45
N ASN A 283 7.28 -16.65 -3.85
CA ASN A 283 7.32 -15.36 -4.53
C ASN A 283 6.24 -15.26 -5.62
N VAL A 284 4.98 -15.40 -5.23
CA VAL A 284 3.83 -15.39 -6.14
C VAL A 284 2.88 -14.28 -5.74
N GLY A 285 2.68 -13.36 -6.64
CA GLY A 285 1.72 -12.28 -6.46
C GLY A 285 1.06 -11.85 -7.76
N GLN A 286 0.31 -10.77 -7.67
CA GLN A 286 -0.40 -10.19 -8.79
C GLN A 286 -0.76 -8.73 -8.57
N ILE A 287 -1.04 -8.03 -9.66
CA ILE A 287 -1.62 -6.68 -9.66
C ILE A 287 -3.08 -6.82 -10.08
N ILE A 288 -3.99 -6.31 -9.24
CA ILE A 288 -5.43 -6.27 -9.47
C ILE A 288 -5.85 -4.82 -9.71
N GLU A 289 -6.66 -4.60 -10.74
CA GLU A 289 -7.30 -3.33 -11.03
C GLU A 289 -8.76 -3.35 -10.58
N ILE A 290 -9.22 -2.26 -9.95
CA ILE A 290 -10.62 -2.03 -9.61
C ILE A 290 -11.06 -0.75 -10.29
N THR A 291 -12.04 -0.84 -11.19
CA THR A 291 -12.55 0.27 -11.98
C THR A 291 -14.04 0.49 -11.74
N LYS A 292 -14.52 1.72 -11.92
CA LYS A 292 -15.96 1.99 -11.93
C LYS A 292 -16.62 1.35 -13.15
N ASP A 293 -17.72 0.62 -12.92
CA ASP A 293 -18.50 0.02 -14.00
C ASP A 293 -19.43 1.07 -14.63
N GLN A 294 -19.01 1.59 -15.77
CA GLN A 294 -19.75 2.61 -16.52
C GLN A 294 -21.18 2.15 -16.92
N THR A 295 -21.42 0.85 -17.01
CA THR A 295 -22.75 0.29 -17.35
C THR A 295 -23.75 0.43 -16.22
N VAL A 296 -23.29 0.47 -14.96
CA VAL A 296 -24.13 0.67 -13.78
C VAL A 296 -24.40 2.15 -13.54
N ILE A 297 -23.38 3.00 -13.76
CA ILE A 297 -23.51 4.46 -13.59
C ILE A 297 -24.53 5.07 -14.56
N ALA A 298 -24.57 4.58 -15.80
CA ALA A 298 -25.51 5.05 -16.84
C ALA A 298 -26.99 4.68 -16.57
N ARG A 299 -27.27 3.84 -15.56
CA ARG A 299 -28.63 3.37 -15.20
C ARG A 299 -29.22 4.05 -13.96
N LYS A 300 -28.43 4.87 -13.29
CA LYS A 300 -28.86 5.74 -12.14
C LYS A 300 -29.06 7.17 -12.61
#